data_0a062fbe25ad6e3c0d6220d54d240544
#
_entry.id   0a062fbe25ad6e3c0d6220d54d240544
#
_cell.length_a   1.000
_cell.length_b   1.000
_cell.length_c   1.000
_cell.angle_alpha   90.00
_cell.angle_beta   90.00
_cell.angle_gamma   90.00
#
_symmetry.space_group_name_H-M   'P 1'
#
loop_
_entity.id
_entity.type
_entity.pdbx_description
1 polymer ?
#
loop_
_entity_poly.entity_id
_entity_poly.type
_entity_poly.pdbx_seq_one_letter_code
_entity_poly.pdbx_strand_id
1 'polypeptide(L)'
;VMFLMSACHNLRMNGILENWIDWVLHPTWFFSYRSILPDSKFLGNYGYPVAGAMKNKIGIVSMTYGGPMVSYFNFSLFDNIPFRRLKKSVFQLGGLKTKYLRFYSVLPNMDKKTFDKNMNKVRVFARKL
;
A
#
# COMPACT_ATOMS: atom_id res chain seq x y z
N VAL A 1 -2.30 -14.16 -3.63
CA VAL A 1 -1.40 -12.98 -3.64
C VAL A 1 -2.16 -11.82 -4.25
N MET A 2 -2.10 -10.66 -3.62
CA MET A 2 -2.62 -9.40 -4.16
C MET A 2 -1.44 -8.51 -4.53
N PHE A 3 -1.41 -7.99 -5.75
CA PHE A 3 -0.33 -7.13 -6.23
C PHE A 3 -0.90 -5.79 -6.67
N LEU A 4 -0.45 -4.71 -6.03
CA LEU A 4 -0.80 -3.35 -6.40
C LEU A 4 0.45 -2.59 -6.85
N MET A 5 0.37 -1.98 -8.03
CA MET A 5 1.46 -1.18 -8.59
C MET A 5 0.94 0.20 -8.97
N SER A 6 1.64 1.24 -8.55
CA SER A 6 1.29 2.61 -8.88
C SER A 6 2.53 3.49 -9.01
N ALA A 7 2.43 4.49 -9.88
CA ALA A 7 3.31 5.65 -9.82
C ALA A 7 2.82 6.61 -8.74
N CYS A 8 3.74 7.27 -8.07
CA CYS A 8 3.44 8.35 -7.13
C CYS A 8 3.43 9.69 -7.87
N HIS A 9 2.26 10.33 -7.94
CA HIS A 9 2.07 11.66 -8.50
C HIS A 9 1.62 12.62 -7.38
N ASN A 10 2.31 13.74 -7.21
CA ASN A 10 1.98 14.74 -6.19
C ASN A 10 1.71 14.14 -4.81
N LEU A 11 2.56 13.21 -4.37
CA LEU A 11 2.42 12.48 -3.12
C LEU A 11 1.14 11.62 -3.01
N ARG A 12 0.54 11.26 -4.14
CA ARG A 12 -0.65 10.39 -4.22
C ARG A 12 -0.42 9.22 -5.16
N MET A 13 -1.22 8.20 -5.01
CA MET A 13 -1.33 7.12 -5.99
C MET A 13 -2.08 7.62 -7.23
N ASN A 14 -2.02 6.83 -8.31
CA ASN A 14 -2.86 7.07 -9.47
C ASN A 14 -4.34 7.05 -9.07
N GLY A 15 -5.11 8.06 -9.50
CA GLY A 15 -6.53 8.21 -9.16
C GLY A 15 -7.40 7.01 -9.56
N ILE A 16 -7.06 6.32 -10.65
CA ILE A 16 -7.75 5.08 -11.05
C ILE A 16 -7.56 4.00 -9.98
N LEU A 17 -6.35 3.84 -9.45
CA LEU A 17 -6.08 2.85 -8.40
C LEU A 17 -6.75 3.23 -7.08
N GLU A 18 -6.76 4.51 -6.70
CA GLU A 18 -7.46 5.00 -5.53
C GLU A 18 -8.96 4.68 -5.62
N ASN A 19 -9.57 5.01 -6.76
CA ASN A 19 -10.98 4.75 -7.01
C ASN A 19 -11.29 3.24 -6.99
N TRP A 20 -10.43 2.43 -7.62
CA TRP A 20 -10.57 0.97 -7.59
C TRP A 20 -10.50 0.42 -6.15
N ILE A 21 -9.59 0.92 -5.31
CA ILE A 21 -9.47 0.54 -3.92
C ILE A 21 -10.78 0.81 -3.17
N ASP A 22 -11.34 2.01 -3.35
CA ASP A 22 -12.55 2.42 -2.64
C ASP A 22 -13.79 1.61 -3.08
N TRP A 23 -13.86 1.21 -4.37
CA TRP A 23 -14.98 0.42 -4.89
C TRP A 23 -14.85 -1.08 -4.67
N VAL A 24 -13.65 -1.63 -4.82
CA VAL A 24 -13.43 -3.08 -4.82
C VAL A 24 -13.07 -3.60 -3.44
N LEU A 25 -12.25 -2.86 -2.67
CA LEU A 25 -11.85 -3.30 -1.33
C LEU A 25 -12.85 -2.83 -0.27
N HIS A 26 -14.10 -3.15 -0.51
CA HIS A 26 -15.24 -2.72 0.28
C HIS A 26 -15.30 -3.40 1.66
N PRO A 27 -15.83 -2.72 2.70
CA PRO A 27 -16.24 -3.37 3.95
C PRO A 27 -17.14 -4.57 3.68
N THR A 28 -17.15 -5.52 4.57
CA THR A 28 -17.88 -6.79 4.57
C THR A 28 -17.09 -7.97 4.05
N TRP A 29 -16.42 -7.89 2.89
CA TRP A 29 -15.60 -9.00 2.40
C TRP A 29 -14.08 -8.77 2.59
N PHE A 30 -13.60 -7.55 2.38
CA PHE A 30 -12.16 -7.24 2.53
C PHE A 30 -11.79 -7.05 4.00
N PHE A 31 -12.61 -6.35 4.73
CA PHE A 31 -12.56 -6.22 6.20
C PHE A 31 -13.97 -6.06 6.77
N SER A 32 -14.11 -6.26 8.07
CA SER A 32 -15.34 -5.98 8.80
C SER A 32 -15.05 -5.17 10.05
N TYR A 33 -16.09 -4.74 10.75
CA TYR A 33 -15.95 -4.07 12.02
C TYR A 33 -16.44 -4.98 13.15
N ARG A 34 -15.65 -5.02 14.23
CA ARG A 34 -16.07 -5.65 15.49
C ARG A 34 -16.39 -4.56 16.50
N SER A 35 -17.57 -4.61 17.08
CA SER A 35 -17.96 -3.66 18.11
C SER A 35 -16.98 -3.67 19.28
N ILE A 36 -16.67 -2.49 19.81
CA ILE A 36 -15.82 -2.33 21.00
C ILE A 36 -16.60 -2.74 22.26
N LEU A 37 -17.86 -2.30 22.34
CA LEU A 37 -18.75 -2.55 23.46
C LEU A 37 -20.15 -2.89 22.90
N PRO A 38 -20.41 -4.17 22.55
CA PRO A 38 -21.65 -4.58 21.87
C PRO A 38 -22.90 -4.28 22.69
N ASP A 39 -22.80 -4.30 24.01
CA ASP A 39 -23.94 -4.06 24.90
C ASP A 39 -24.18 -2.56 25.23
N SER A 40 -23.33 -1.66 24.72
CA SER A 40 -23.45 -0.23 24.90
C SER A 40 -24.38 0.40 23.86
N LYS A 41 -25.43 1.07 24.28
CA LYS A 41 -26.32 1.83 23.39
C LYS A 41 -25.57 2.95 22.62
N PHE A 42 -24.52 3.51 23.20
CA PHE A 42 -23.75 4.59 22.61
C PHE A 42 -22.56 4.09 21.79
N LEU A 43 -21.80 3.14 22.30
CA LEU A 43 -20.56 2.64 21.66
C LEU A 43 -20.75 1.32 20.90
N GLY A 44 -21.92 0.71 20.96
CA GLY A 44 -22.21 -0.55 20.26
C GLY A 44 -22.10 -0.46 18.74
N ASN A 45 -22.31 0.75 18.17
CA ASN A 45 -22.17 1.02 16.74
C ASN A 45 -20.73 1.39 16.34
N TYR A 46 -19.84 1.63 17.30
CA TYR A 46 -18.45 1.93 17.04
C TYR A 46 -17.62 0.65 17.12
N GLY A 47 -16.80 0.43 16.12
CA GLY A 47 -15.99 -0.77 16.02
C GLY A 47 -14.57 -0.49 15.57
N TYR A 48 -13.71 -1.47 15.76
CA TYR A 48 -12.40 -1.50 15.14
C TYR A 48 -12.40 -2.49 13.97
N PRO A 49 -11.64 -2.20 12.92
CA PRO A 49 -11.60 -3.07 11.76
C PRO A 49 -10.95 -4.42 12.09
N VAL A 50 -11.54 -5.47 11.58
CA VAL A 50 -11.00 -6.83 11.63
C VAL A 50 -10.79 -7.36 10.23
N ALA A 51 -9.75 -8.13 10.03
CA ALA A 51 -9.39 -8.67 8.74
C ALA A 51 -10.49 -9.60 8.19
N GLY A 52 -10.84 -9.39 6.92
CA GLY A 52 -11.82 -10.17 6.17
C GLY A 52 -11.22 -11.34 5.38
N ALA A 53 -11.74 -11.55 4.19
CA ALA A 53 -11.38 -12.68 3.30
C ALA A 53 -9.89 -12.72 2.90
N MET A 54 -9.18 -11.61 3.00
CA MET A 54 -7.76 -11.52 2.62
C MET A 54 -6.79 -11.79 3.79
N LYS A 55 -7.31 -12.17 4.95
CA LYS A 55 -6.50 -12.49 6.13
C LYS A 55 -5.40 -13.50 5.78
N ASN A 56 -4.18 -13.19 6.19
CA ASN A 56 -2.96 -14.01 5.96
C ASN A 56 -2.53 -14.18 4.50
N LYS A 57 -3.22 -13.58 3.54
CA LYS A 57 -2.75 -13.56 2.15
C LYS A 57 -1.55 -12.61 2.01
N ILE A 58 -0.77 -12.78 0.96
CA ILE A 58 0.36 -11.90 0.66
C ILE A 58 -0.13 -10.72 -0.16
N GLY A 59 0.15 -9.51 0.33
CA GLY A 59 -0.02 -8.26 -0.40
C GLY A 59 1.32 -7.70 -0.84
N ILE A 60 1.48 -7.39 -2.12
CA ILE A 60 2.69 -6.78 -2.66
C ILE A 60 2.35 -5.36 -3.13
N VAL A 61 3.09 -4.39 -2.62
CA VAL A 61 3.00 -3.00 -3.08
C VAL A 61 4.27 -2.65 -3.85
N SER A 62 4.10 -2.25 -5.09
CA SER A 62 5.15 -1.68 -5.92
C SER A 62 4.85 -0.21 -6.22
N MET A 63 5.76 0.69 -5.88
CA MET A 63 5.59 2.11 -6.15
C MET A 63 6.83 2.70 -6.82
N THR A 64 6.58 3.49 -7.86
CA THR A 64 7.59 4.28 -8.56
C THR A 64 7.45 5.76 -8.21
N TYR A 65 8.57 6.43 -8.06
CA TYR A 65 8.68 7.84 -7.70
C TYR A 65 9.60 8.55 -8.69
N GLY A 66 9.18 9.69 -9.23
CA GLY A 66 9.98 10.49 -10.16
C GLY A 66 11.18 11.17 -9.49
N GLY A 67 11.05 11.53 -8.21
CA GLY A 67 12.11 12.19 -7.46
C GLY A 67 12.99 11.22 -6.67
N PRO A 68 14.10 11.74 -6.08
CA PRO A 68 14.96 10.99 -5.18
C PRO A 68 14.27 10.65 -3.87
N MET A 69 14.77 9.63 -3.21
CA MET A 69 14.19 9.13 -1.94
C MET A 69 14.04 10.25 -0.89
N VAL A 70 15.04 11.11 -0.77
CA VAL A 70 15.07 12.19 0.22
C VAL A 70 13.87 13.15 0.09
N SER A 71 13.41 13.41 -1.13
CA SER A 71 12.26 14.31 -1.37
C SER A 71 10.95 13.80 -0.79
N TYR A 72 10.83 12.50 -0.57
CA TYR A 72 9.61 11.89 -0.03
C TYR A 72 9.65 11.67 1.48
N PHE A 73 10.82 11.78 2.09
CA PHE A 73 10.99 11.66 3.54
C PHE A 73 10.98 13.00 4.26
N ASN A 74 11.35 14.11 3.59
CA ASN A 74 11.42 15.42 4.22
C ASN A 74 10.07 16.02 4.61
N PHE A 75 8.97 15.59 3.99
CA PHE A 75 7.65 16.11 4.27
C PHE A 75 6.92 15.41 5.43
N SER A 76 7.41 14.31 5.90
CA SER A 76 6.81 13.58 7.02
C SER A 76 7.87 12.83 7.81
N LEU A 77 8.79 13.54 8.38
CA LEU A 77 9.90 13.11 9.23
C LEU A 77 10.34 11.62 9.18
N PHE A 78 9.49 10.69 8.74
CA PHE A 78 9.82 9.24 8.65
C PHE A 78 8.86 8.43 7.76
N ASP A 79 7.93 9.04 7.00
CA ASP A 79 6.91 8.24 6.35
C ASP A 79 6.53 8.76 4.94
N ASN A 80 6.46 7.85 4.01
CA ASN A 80 6.00 8.08 2.66
C ASN A 80 4.48 7.98 2.62
N ILE A 81 3.78 9.11 2.51
CA ILE A 81 2.32 9.21 2.63
C ILE A 81 1.56 8.20 1.76
N PRO A 82 1.77 8.12 0.43
CA PRO A 82 1.03 7.18 -0.40
C PRO A 82 1.33 5.72 -0.05
N PHE A 83 2.55 5.44 0.37
CA PHE A 83 2.95 4.14 0.83
C PHE A 83 2.28 3.76 2.16
N ARG A 84 2.21 4.71 3.10
CA ARG A 84 1.53 4.54 4.38
C ARG A 84 0.05 4.26 4.21
N ARG A 85 -0.62 4.96 3.28
CA ARG A 85 -2.03 4.71 2.95
C ARG A 85 -2.24 3.26 2.52
N LEU A 86 -1.49 2.77 1.54
CA LEU A 86 -1.59 1.38 1.09
C LEU A 86 -1.26 0.39 2.22
N LYS A 87 -0.20 0.64 2.97
CA LYS A 87 0.22 -0.24 4.06
C LYS A 87 -0.82 -0.35 5.16
N LYS A 88 -1.22 0.80 5.72
CA LYS A 88 -2.07 0.83 6.92
C LYS A 88 -3.55 0.76 6.59
N SER A 89 -4.01 1.60 5.66
CA SER A 89 -5.44 1.74 5.38
C SER A 89 -5.99 0.68 4.42
N VAL A 90 -5.13 -0.02 3.69
CA VAL A 90 -5.57 -1.07 2.78
C VAL A 90 -5.09 -2.43 3.27
N PHE A 91 -3.79 -2.70 3.20
CA PHE A 91 -3.32 -4.07 3.45
C PHE A 91 -3.42 -4.51 4.91
N GLN A 92 -3.06 -3.65 5.87
CA GLN A 92 -3.20 -4.02 7.28
C GLN A 92 -4.67 -4.16 7.69
N LEU A 93 -5.54 -3.30 7.14
CA LEU A 93 -6.97 -3.40 7.37
C LEU A 93 -7.54 -4.74 6.86
N GLY A 94 -7.13 -5.18 5.66
CA GLY A 94 -7.49 -6.47 5.10
C GLY A 94 -6.78 -7.68 5.72
N GLY A 95 -5.82 -7.46 6.63
CA GLY A 95 -5.04 -8.53 7.28
C GLY A 95 -3.99 -9.18 6.41
N LEU A 96 -3.53 -8.51 5.33
CA LEU A 96 -2.51 -9.04 4.44
C LEU A 96 -1.11 -8.95 5.05
N LYS A 97 -0.30 -9.96 4.81
CA LYS A 97 1.15 -9.92 5.04
C LYS A 97 1.79 -9.15 3.90
N THR A 98 2.31 -7.95 4.17
CA THR A 98 2.70 -7.01 3.12
C THR A 98 4.19 -7.07 2.82
N LYS A 99 4.52 -7.17 1.53
CA LYS A 99 5.86 -7.02 0.96
C LYS A 99 5.92 -5.78 0.07
N TYR A 100 7.10 -5.17 -0.06
CA TYR A 100 7.24 -3.82 -0.65
C TYR A 100 8.35 -3.73 -1.67
N LEU A 101 8.05 -3.05 -2.79
CA LEU A 101 9.00 -2.61 -3.78
C LEU A 101 8.86 -1.09 -3.98
N ARG A 102 9.94 -0.35 -3.80
CA ARG A 102 9.96 1.10 -4.02
C ARG A 102 11.11 1.45 -4.95
N PHE A 103 10.82 2.24 -5.97
CA PHE A 103 11.75 2.68 -6.99
C PHE A 103 11.75 4.21 -7.04
N TYR A 104 12.88 4.81 -6.75
CA TYR A 104 13.05 6.26 -6.74
C TYR A 104 13.80 6.71 -7.99
N SER A 105 13.63 7.98 -8.37
CA SER A 105 14.24 8.57 -9.58
C SER A 105 13.89 7.81 -10.85
N VAL A 106 12.66 7.34 -10.96
CA VAL A 106 12.15 6.66 -12.16
C VAL A 106 11.62 7.71 -13.13
N LEU A 107 12.40 8.01 -14.15
CA LEU A 107 12.11 9.01 -15.17
C LEU A 107 12.10 8.36 -16.55
N PRO A 108 11.40 8.93 -17.55
CA PRO A 108 11.40 8.41 -18.92
C PRO A 108 12.80 8.30 -19.54
N ASN A 109 13.72 9.18 -19.16
CA ASN A 109 15.12 9.23 -19.61
C ASN A 109 16.10 8.65 -18.59
N MET A 110 15.66 7.75 -17.74
CA MET A 110 16.50 7.08 -16.75
C MET A 110 17.68 6.38 -17.42
N ASP A 111 18.88 6.55 -16.85
CA ASP A 111 20.10 5.89 -17.35
C ASP A 111 20.03 4.36 -17.18
N LYS A 112 20.78 3.66 -18.05
CA LYS A 112 20.82 2.20 -18.07
C LYS A 112 21.26 1.60 -16.74
N LYS A 113 22.21 2.21 -16.04
CA LYS A 113 22.72 1.73 -14.75
C LYS A 113 21.63 1.73 -13.68
N THR A 114 20.85 2.80 -13.61
CA THR A 114 19.70 2.92 -12.70
C THR A 114 18.59 1.93 -13.07
N PHE A 115 18.31 1.76 -14.36
CA PHE A 115 17.36 0.76 -14.84
C PHE A 115 17.78 -0.66 -14.43
N ASP A 116 19.02 -1.06 -14.72
CA ASP A 116 19.54 -2.39 -14.40
C ASP A 116 19.52 -2.66 -12.87
N LYS A 117 19.88 -1.67 -12.07
CA LYS A 117 19.76 -1.73 -10.61
C LYS A 117 18.33 -1.99 -10.16
N ASN A 118 17.36 -1.30 -10.74
CA ASN A 118 15.95 -1.47 -10.42
C ASN A 118 15.46 -2.86 -10.85
N MET A 119 15.83 -3.33 -12.03
CA MET A 119 15.49 -4.67 -12.52
C MET A 119 16.11 -5.78 -11.67
N ASN A 120 17.35 -5.61 -11.21
CA ASN A 120 17.96 -6.56 -10.28
C ASN A 120 17.21 -6.61 -8.95
N LYS A 121 16.75 -5.47 -8.45
CA LYS A 121 15.91 -5.42 -7.24
C LYS A 121 14.61 -6.21 -7.41
N VAL A 122 13.97 -6.12 -8.57
CA VAL A 122 12.78 -6.94 -8.89
C VAL A 122 13.12 -8.42 -8.88
N ARG A 123 14.21 -8.83 -9.56
CA ARG A 123 14.64 -10.24 -9.61
C ARG A 123 14.92 -10.83 -8.22
N VAL A 124 15.66 -10.07 -7.39
CA VAL A 124 15.99 -10.47 -6.02
C VAL A 124 14.71 -10.58 -5.17
N PHE A 125 13.78 -9.66 -5.36
CA PHE A 125 12.50 -9.70 -4.65
C PHE A 125 11.66 -10.91 -5.06
N ALA A 126 11.57 -11.19 -6.36
CA ALA A 126 10.79 -12.31 -6.89
C ALA A 126 11.30 -13.66 -6.37
N ARG A 127 12.61 -13.82 -6.21
CA ARG A 127 13.20 -15.04 -5.63
C ARG A 127 12.87 -15.28 -4.16
N LYS A 128 12.38 -14.25 -3.46
CA LYS A 128 12.02 -14.30 -2.02
C LYS A 128 10.51 -14.38 -1.76
N LEU A 129 9.72 -14.49 -2.83
CA LEU A 129 8.28 -14.69 -2.75
C LEU A 129 7.93 -16.14 -2.50
#